data_dccad42e111458dff1c953246b2e3f01
#
_entry.id   dccad42e111458dff1c953246b2e3f01
#
_cell.length_a   1.000
_cell.length_b   1.000
_cell.length_c   1.000
_cell.angle_alpha   90.00
_cell.angle_beta   90.00
_cell.angle_gamma   90.00
#
_symmetry.space_group_name_H-M   'P 1'
#
loop_
_entity.id
_entity.type
_entity.pdbx_description
1 polymer ?
#
loop_
_entity_poly.entity_id
_entity_poly.type
_entity_poly.pdbx_seq_one_letter_code
_entity_poly.pdbx_strand_id
1 'polypeptide(L)'
;MASIREAGLGRTRAVVALCRGRLLGSRAARVGQTLAMLCAAGFAAAALTLRFSDGADAALDGLTVTAAHWIAWIAGAPLAFAAAEDHGARDRRDGVEALAAARGISPTALDSARVLGAMSAVGWTLGAPLAALAIFTAALSGRGSVALHRLGIGLATLAFAGVAAVTLGGIGSVCGRVGRARGRWLLAAVVLGPWVLADLAGRGAWSIPGALGAVLDFLLGGRGGSG
;
A
#
# COMPACT_ATOMS: atom_id res chain seq x y z
N MET A 1 26.29 -20.45 -17.60
CA MET A 1 25.06 -19.65 -17.84
C MET A 1 24.31 -19.26 -16.57
N ALA A 2 24.35 -20.04 -15.49
CA ALA A 2 23.72 -19.71 -14.19
C ALA A 2 24.31 -18.42 -13.55
N SER A 3 25.62 -18.23 -13.52
CA SER A 3 26.28 -17.09 -12.87
C SER A 3 25.94 -15.71 -13.46
N ILE A 4 25.69 -15.65 -14.78
CA ILE A 4 25.32 -14.37 -15.45
C ILE A 4 23.88 -13.98 -15.11
N ARG A 5 22.97 -14.95 -14.96
CA ARG A 5 21.59 -14.71 -14.52
C ARG A 5 21.52 -14.24 -13.06
N GLU A 6 22.30 -14.84 -12.19
CA GLU A 6 22.36 -14.45 -10.77
C GLU A 6 22.94 -13.04 -10.58
N ALA A 7 23.98 -12.67 -11.33
CA ALA A 7 24.53 -11.33 -11.32
C ALA A 7 23.51 -10.28 -11.84
N GLY A 8 22.69 -10.63 -12.82
CA GLY A 8 21.60 -9.78 -13.34
C GLY A 8 20.50 -9.55 -12.30
N LEU A 9 20.05 -10.60 -11.63
CA LEU A 9 19.02 -10.53 -10.57
C LEU A 9 19.48 -9.69 -9.36
N GLY A 10 20.75 -9.84 -8.95
CA GLY A 10 21.32 -9.04 -7.88
C GLY A 10 21.34 -7.55 -8.19
N ARG A 11 21.69 -7.18 -9.42
CA ARG A 11 21.69 -5.78 -9.88
C ARG A 11 20.27 -5.18 -9.87
N THR A 12 19.27 -5.91 -10.39
CA THR A 12 17.89 -5.44 -10.42
C THR A 12 17.34 -5.23 -9.00
N ARG A 13 17.62 -6.15 -8.06
CA ARG A 13 17.23 -6.00 -6.66
C ARG A 13 17.85 -4.78 -6.00
N ALA A 14 19.12 -4.49 -6.27
CA ALA A 14 19.80 -3.30 -5.75
C ALA A 14 19.15 -2.00 -6.27
N VAL A 15 18.77 -1.95 -7.55
CA VAL A 15 18.09 -0.81 -8.13
C VAL A 15 16.69 -0.62 -7.54
N VAL A 16 15.92 -1.70 -7.37
CA VAL A 16 14.60 -1.67 -6.72
C VAL A 16 14.74 -1.15 -5.28
N ALA A 17 15.73 -1.63 -4.51
CA ALA A 17 15.99 -1.17 -3.15
C ALA A 17 16.35 0.31 -3.11
N LEU A 18 17.15 0.80 -4.04
CA LEU A 18 17.48 2.21 -4.19
C LEU A 18 16.23 3.05 -4.47
N CYS A 19 15.42 2.65 -5.45
CA CYS A 19 14.17 3.35 -5.80
C CYS A 19 13.20 3.38 -4.62
N ARG A 20 13.05 2.26 -3.90
CA ARG A 20 12.26 2.19 -2.66
C ARG A 20 12.79 3.15 -1.60
N GLY A 21 14.09 3.13 -1.33
CA GLY A 21 14.72 4.01 -0.33
C GLY A 21 14.54 5.49 -0.65
N ARG A 22 14.67 5.88 -1.93
CA ARG A 22 14.45 7.26 -2.37
C ARG A 22 12.99 7.69 -2.19
N LEU A 23 12.03 6.81 -2.49
CA LEU A 23 10.61 7.10 -2.28
C LEU A 23 10.30 7.27 -0.79
N LEU A 24 10.74 6.32 0.05
CA LEU A 24 10.52 6.36 1.49
C LEU A 24 11.20 7.57 2.16
N GLY A 25 12.29 8.09 1.60
CA GLY A 25 12.95 9.32 2.03
C GLY A 25 12.22 10.61 1.65
N SER A 26 11.18 10.55 0.80
CA SER A 26 10.40 11.73 0.40
C SER A 26 9.56 12.27 1.56
N ARG A 27 9.25 13.60 1.53
CA ARG A 27 8.39 14.21 2.56
C ARG A 27 7.00 13.57 2.59
N ALA A 28 6.40 13.34 1.43
CA ALA A 28 5.09 12.74 1.32
C ALA A 28 5.06 11.30 1.85
N ALA A 29 6.10 10.51 1.60
CA ALA A 29 6.20 9.16 2.15
C ALA A 29 6.36 9.17 3.67
N ARG A 30 7.15 10.09 4.22
CA ARG A 30 7.27 10.26 5.69
C ARG A 30 5.93 10.63 6.32
N VAL A 31 5.16 11.53 5.71
CA VAL A 31 3.80 11.84 6.16
C VAL A 31 2.93 10.57 6.13
N GLY A 32 2.94 9.82 5.03
CA GLY A 32 2.19 8.56 4.93
C GLY A 32 2.57 7.54 6.01
N GLN A 33 3.87 7.37 6.27
CA GLN A 33 4.36 6.48 7.33
C GLN A 33 3.89 6.93 8.72
N THR A 34 4.01 8.21 9.03
CA THR A 34 3.56 8.77 10.32
C THR A 34 2.06 8.57 10.49
N LEU A 35 1.27 8.84 9.45
CA LEU A 35 -0.18 8.63 9.48
C LEU A 35 -0.54 7.15 9.65
N ALA A 36 0.17 6.23 8.98
CA ALA A 36 -0.03 4.80 9.15
C ALA A 36 0.19 4.35 10.60
N MET A 37 1.27 4.82 11.21
CA MET A 37 1.61 4.49 12.59
C MET A 37 0.61 5.10 13.58
N LEU A 38 0.20 6.36 13.39
CA LEU A 38 -0.80 7.01 14.23
C LEU A 38 -2.16 6.31 14.12
N CYS A 39 -2.60 5.95 12.91
CA CYS A 39 -3.81 5.17 12.72
C CYS A 39 -3.72 3.81 13.43
N ALA A 40 -2.63 3.06 13.24
CA ALA A 40 -2.46 1.77 13.88
C ALA A 40 -2.46 1.89 15.42
N ALA A 41 -1.80 2.92 15.96
CA ALA A 41 -1.80 3.18 17.40
C ALA A 41 -3.22 3.53 17.92
N GLY A 42 -3.99 4.34 17.18
CA GLY A 42 -5.37 4.67 17.50
C GLY A 42 -6.27 3.42 17.50
N PHE A 43 -6.14 2.57 16.49
CA PHE A 43 -6.87 1.30 16.42
C PHE A 43 -6.43 0.31 17.50
N ALA A 44 -5.15 0.27 17.88
CA ALA A 44 -4.67 -0.55 18.99
C ALA A 44 -5.23 -0.06 20.34
N ALA A 45 -5.29 1.26 20.55
CA ALA A 45 -5.93 1.84 21.73
C ALA A 45 -7.45 1.50 21.79
N ALA A 46 -8.15 1.63 20.64
CA ALA A 46 -9.55 1.22 20.54
C ALA A 46 -9.74 -0.29 20.83
N ALA A 47 -8.82 -1.14 20.36
CA ALA A 47 -8.87 -2.57 20.66
C ALA A 47 -8.73 -2.86 22.15
N LEU A 48 -7.91 -2.12 22.88
CA LEU A 48 -7.79 -2.25 24.34
C LEU A 48 -9.08 -1.90 25.06
N THR A 49 -9.79 -0.86 24.62
CA THR A 49 -11.07 -0.46 25.23
C THR A 49 -12.17 -1.47 24.92
N LEU A 50 -12.23 -1.94 23.66
CA LEU A 50 -13.23 -2.92 23.22
C LEU A 50 -13.06 -4.29 23.88
N ARG A 51 -11.86 -4.67 24.32
CA ARG A 51 -11.61 -5.95 25.00
C ARG A 51 -12.51 -6.19 26.22
N PHE A 52 -12.93 -5.12 26.87
CA PHE A 52 -13.73 -5.18 28.10
C PHE A 52 -15.24 -5.00 27.85
N SER A 53 -15.67 -4.92 26.59
CA SER A 53 -17.07 -4.78 26.20
C SER A 53 -17.73 -6.13 25.92
N ASP A 54 -19.05 -6.19 26.08
CA ASP A 54 -19.84 -7.32 25.63
C ASP A 54 -19.74 -7.43 24.10
N GLY A 55 -19.51 -8.63 23.57
CA GLY A 55 -19.31 -8.83 22.14
C GLY A 55 -17.91 -8.43 21.63
N ALA A 56 -16.91 -8.31 22.51
CA ALA A 56 -15.54 -7.90 22.19
C ALA A 56 -14.93 -8.61 20.99
N ASP A 57 -15.21 -9.90 20.79
CA ASP A 57 -14.60 -10.67 19.70
C ASP A 57 -15.04 -10.17 18.32
N ALA A 58 -16.35 -9.99 18.08
CA ALA A 58 -16.85 -9.46 16.81
C ALA A 58 -16.43 -8.00 16.57
N ALA A 59 -16.41 -7.19 17.64
CA ALA A 59 -15.99 -5.80 17.57
C ALA A 59 -14.49 -5.67 17.19
N LEU A 60 -13.63 -6.53 17.74
CA LEU A 60 -12.20 -6.55 17.43
C LEU A 60 -11.91 -7.03 15.99
N ASP A 61 -12.70 -7.98 15.48
CA ASP A 61 -12.62 -8.44 14.11
C ASP A 61 -12.99 -7.31 13.12
N GLY A 62 -14.13 -6.64 13.37
CA GLY A 62 -14.56 -5.47 12.57
C GLY A 62 -13.58 -4.31 12.64
N LEU A 63 -12.97 -4.06 13.80
CA LEU A 63 -11.97 -3.02 13.98
C LEU A 63 -10.72 -3.27 13.13
N THR A 64 -10.26 -4.53 13.03
CA THR A 64 -9.09 -4.89 12.21
C THR A 64 -9.35 -4.64 10.73
N VAL A 65 -10.55 -4.97 10.24
CA VAL A 65 -10.98 -4.72 8.86
C VAL A 65 -11.07 -3.22 8.56
N THR A 66 -11.71 -2.48 9.47
CA THR A 66 -11.83 -1.02 9.38
C THR A 66 -10.45 -0.35 9.36
N ALA A 67 -9.53 -0.81 10.22
CA ALA A 67 -8.15 -0.32 10.26
C ALA A 67 -7.44 -0.52 8.92
N ALA A 68 -7.60 -1.68 8.28
CA ALA A 68 -6.99 -1.95 6.98
C ALA A 68 -7.46 -0.96 5.92
N HIS A 69 -8.76 -0.68 5.88
CA HIS A 69 -9.33 0.29 4.96
C HIS A 69 -8.79 1.71 5.19
N TRP A 70 -8.83 2.19 6.43
CA TRP A 70 -8.36 3.53 6.78
C TRP A 70 -6.86 3.70 6.55
N ILE A 71 -6.03 2.74 6.96
CA ILE A 71 -4.59 2.80 6.76
C ILE A 71 -4.26 2.81 5.26
N ALA A 72 -4.94 1.99 4.43
CA ALA A 72 -4.73 1.97 3.00
C ALA A 72 -4.96 3.34 2.35
N TRP A 73 -5.98 4.08 2.77
CA TRP A 73 -6.29 5.39 2.20
C TRP A 73 -5.47 6.52 2.81
N ILE A 74 -5.43 6.63 4.13
CA ILE A 74 -4.76 7.73 4.82
C ILE A 74 -3.25 7.70 4.59
N ALA A 75 -2.64 6.52 4.59
CA ALA A 75 -1.22 6.36 4.35
C ALA A 75 -0.88 6.09 2.88
N GLY A 76 -1.70 5.33 2.18
CA GLY A 76 -1.47 4.97 0.78
C GLY A 76 -1.58 6.15 -0.18
N ALA A 77 -2.50 7.09 0.04
CA ALA A 77 -2.66 8.26 -0.82
C ALA A 77 -1.39 9.15 -0.86
N PRO A 78 -0.80 9.59 0.26
CA PRO A 78 0.47 10.33 0.23
C PRO A 78 1.61 9.59 -0.46
N LEU A 79 1.67 8.26 -0.31
CA LEU A 79 2.67 7.42 -0.97
C LEU A 79 2.44 7.33 -2.48
N ALA A 80 1.18 7.20 -2.91
CA ALA A 80 0.82 7.22 -4.32
C ALA A 80 1.16 8.58 -4.95
N PHE A 81 0.91 9.68 -4.24
CA PHE A 81 1.33 11.03 -4.66
C PHE A 81 2.85 11.16 -4.76
N ALA A 82 3.60 10.59 -3.83
CA ALA A 82 5.07 10.54 -3.91
C ALA A 82 5.54 9.73 -5.12
N ALA A 83 4.88 8.59 -5.40
CA ALA A 83 5.18 7.76 -6.57
C ALA A 83 4.84 8.45 -7.90
N ALA A 84 3.87 9.37 -7.90
CA ALA A 84 3.46 10.15 -9.06
C ALA A 84 4.33 11.40 -9.33
N GLU A 85 5.41 11.61 -8.56
CA GLU A 85 6.40 12.64 -8.88
C GLU A 85 7.17 12.28 -10.16
N ASP A 86 7.64 13.31 -10.88
CA ASP A 86 8.52 13.12 -12.04
C ASP A 86 9.91 12.65 -11.60
N HIS A 87 10.02 11.36 -11.36
CA HIS A 87 11.29 10.72 -11.01
C HIS A 87 12.28 10.78 -12.18
N GLY A 88 11.81 10.79 -13.43
CA GLY A 88 12.67 10.88 -14.60
C GLY A 88 13.46 12.17 -14.67
N ALA A 89 12.84 13.33 -14.44
CA ALA A 89 13.54 14.60 -14.41
C ALA A 89 14.54 14.70 -13.24
N ARG A 90 14.17 14.12 -12.09
CA ARG A 90 15.06 14.06 -10.92
C ARG A 90 16.25 13.14 -11.16
N ASP A 91 16.02 11.96 -11.72
CA ASP A 91 17.07 10.98 -12.00
C ASP A 91 18.05 11.48 -13.08
N ARG A 92 17.57 12.24 -14.06
CA ARG A 92 18.45 12.91 -15.04
C ARG A 92 19.34 13.95 -14.35
N ARG A 93 18.78 14.80 -13.48
CA ARG A 93 19.53 15.79 -12.72
C ARG A 93 20.57 15.16 -11.80
N ASP A 94 20.22 14.05 -11.15
CA ASP A 94 21.08 13.36 -10.20
C ASP A 94 22.06 12.38 -10.89
N GLY A 95 22.07 12.30 -12.25
CA GLY A 95 22.93 11.43 -13.03
C GLY A 95 22.62 9.93 -12.89
N VAL A 96 21.48 9.55 -12.31
CA VAL A 96 21.10 8.14 -12.06
C VAL A 96 20.93 7.37 -13.37
N GLU A 97 20.36 8.01 -14.39
CA GLU A 97 20.20 7.38 -15.72
C GLU A 97 21.56 7.10 -16.38
N ALA A 98 22.49 8.04 -16.30
CA ALA A 98 23.84 7.86 -16.83
C ALA A 98 24.60 6.75 -16.06
N LEU A 99 24.48 6.73 -14.75
CA LEU A 99 25.08 5.68 -13.91
C LEU A 99 24.48 4.29 -14.17
N ALA A 100 23.17 4.21 -14.37
CA ALA A 100 22.48 2.98 -14.72
C ALA A 100 22.94 2.46 -16.09
N ALA A 101 23.01 3.34 -17.09
CA ALA A 101 23.50 3.01 -18.42
C ALA A 101 24.96 2.53 -18.40
N ALA A 102 25.84 3.20 -17.64
CA ALA A 102 27.23 2.77 -17.46
C ALA A 102 27.37 1.39 -16.81
N ARG A 103 26.37 0.95 -16.07
CA ARG A 103 26.29 -0.39 -15.47
C ARG A 103 25.53 -1.39 -16.32
N GLY A 104 25.16 -1.06 -17.53
CA GLY A 104 24.42 -1.94 -18.47
C GLY A 104 22.95 -2.16 -18.08
N ILE A 105 22.35 -1.25 -17.29
CA ILE A 105 20.94 -1.30 -16.94
C ILE A 105 20.16 -0.56 -18.01
N SER A 106 19.25 -1.27 -18.69
CA SER A 106 18.42 -0.65 -19.73
C SER A 106 17.41 0.36 -19.12
N PRO A 107 16.97 1.36 -19.89
CA PRO A 107 15.94 2.30 -19.43
C PRO A 107 14.65 1.61 -18.99
N THR A 108 14.24 0.56 -19.72
CA THR A 108 13.05 -0.23 -19.35
C THR A 108 13.22 -0.98 -18.03
N ALA A 109 14.42 -1.53 -17.76
CA ALA A 109 14.72 -2.17 -16.48
C ALA A 109 14.72 -1.16 -15.34
N LEU A 110 15.21 0.06 -15.55
CA LEU A 110 15.17 1.14 -14.56
C LEU A 110 13.74 1.58 -14.27
N ASP A 111 12.91 1.72 -15.31
CA ASP A 111 11.50 2.07 -15.16
C ASP A 111 10.72 0.97 -14.39
N SER A 112 10.95 -0.30 -14.72
CA SER A 112 10.36 -1.42 -13.99
C SER A 112 10.80 -1.43 -12.52
N ALA A 113 12.07 -1.12 -12.25
CA ALA A 113 12.57 -1.03 -10.90
C ALA A 113 11.95 0.13 -10.11
N ARG A 114 11.62 1.26 -10.76
CA ARG A 114 10.88 2.37 -10.14
C ARG A 114 9.48 1.92 -9.71
N VAL A 115 8.74 1.25 -10.60
CA VAL A 115 7.40 0.73 -10.31
C VAL A 115 7.45 -0.26 -9.15
N LEU A 116 8.33 -1.26 -9.22
CA LEU A 116 8.50 -2.26 -8.17
C LEU A 116 8.96 -1.64 -6.85
N GLY A 117 9.82 -0.63 -6.91
CA GLY A 117 10.27 0.14 -5.75
C GLY A 117 9.11 0.88 -5.08
N ALA A 118 8.23 1.49 -5.87
CA ALA A 118 7.04 2.18 -5.36
C ALA A 118 6.03 1.19 -4.75
N MET A 119 5.72 0.09 -5.45
CA MET A 119 4.86 -0.96 -4.92
C MET A 119 5.40 -1.51 -3.60
N SER A 120 6.71 -1.80 -3.53
CA SER A 120 7.38 -2.29 -2.32
C SER A 120 7.36 -1.26 -1.18
N ALA A 121 7.52 0.04 -1.47
CA ALA A 121 7.45 1.10 -0.47
C ALA A 121 6.04 1.21 0.12
N VAL A 122 5.01 1.23 -0.73
CA VAL A 122 3.61 1.26 -0.30
C VAL A 122 3.28 0.00 0.51
N GLY A 123 3.65 -1.19 -0.02
CA GLY A 123 3.39 -2.47 0.65
C GLY A 123 4.02 -2.56 2.04
N TRP A 124 5.25 -2.10 2.19
CA TRP A 124 5.90 -2.06 3.50
C TRP A 124 5.21 -1.08 4.46
N THR A 125 4.88 0.11 3.99
CA THR A 125 4.26 1.15 4.84
C THR A 125 2.85 0.76 5.29
N LEU A 126 2.09 0.05 4.46
CA LEU A 126 0.77 -0.45 4.82
C LEU A 126 0.85 -1.76 5.61
N GLY A 127 1.70 -2.68 5.17
CA GLY A 127 1.76 -4.03 5.71
C GLY A 127 2.33 -4.10 7.13
N ALA A 128 3.38 -3.33 7.44
CA ALA A 128 4.01 -3.38 8.76
C ALA A 128 3.05 -2.99 9.91
N PRO A 129 2.32 -1.86 9.86
CA PRO A 129 1.37 -1.51 10.90
C PRO A 129 0.16 -2.46 10.97
N LEU A 130 -0.30 -3.00 9.83
CA LEU A 130 -1.37 -3.99 9.81
C LEU A 130 -0.94 -5.32 10.40
N ALA A 131 0.29 -5.78 10.13
CA ALA A 131 0.84 -6.97 10.75
C ALA A 131 0.96 -6.80 12.28
N ALA A 132 1.47 -5.65 12.72
CA ALA A 132 1.56 -5.34 14.15
C ALA A 132 0.16 -5.34 14.81
N LEU A 133 -0.85 -4.72 14.18
CA LEU A 133 -2.21 -4.68 14.67
C LEU A 133 -2.85 -6.08 14.70
N ALA A 134 -2.63 -6.91 13.68
CA ALA A 134 -3.13 -8.28 13.63
C ALA A 134 -2.54 -9.15 14.75
N ILE A 135 -1.23 -9.06 14.98
CA ILE A 135 -0.57 -9.75 16.10
C ILE A 135 -1.10 -9.25 17.43
N PHE A 136 -1.26 -7.94 17.58
CA PHE A 136 -1.75 -7.32 18.80
C PHE A 136 -3.20 -7.76 19.12
N THR A 137 -4.11 -7.70 18.15
CA THR A 137 -5.50 -8.14 18.35
C THR A 137 -5.60 -9.64 18.60
N ALA A 138 -4.76 -10.47 17.98
CA ALA A 138 -4.66 -11.90 18.27
C ALA A 138 -4.16 -12.14 19.72
N ALA A 139 -3.18 -11.39 20.19
CA ALA A 139 -2.65 -11.50 21.55
C ALA A 139 -3.68 -11.08 22.63
N LEU A 140 -4.63 -10.21 22.29
CA LEU A 140 -5.74 -9.85 23.19
C LEU A 140 -6.78 -10.96 23.34
N SER A 141 -6.71 -12.03 22.55
CA SER A 141 -7.67 -13.15 22.60
C SER A 141 -7.37 -14.03 23.80
N GLY A 142 -8.37 -14.30 24.61
CA GLY A 142 -8.24 -15.20 25.75
C GLY A 142 -8.26 -16.70 25.38
N ARG A 143 -8.55 -17.05 24.10
CA ARG A 143 -8.70 -18.43 23.60
C ARG A 143 -7.90 -18.63 22.33
N GLY A 144 -7.17 -19.75 22.20
CA GLY A 144 -6.31 -20.04 21.06
C GLY A 144 -7.06 -20.13 19.73
N SER A 145 -8.31 -20.64 19.72
CA SER A 145 -9.13 -20.70 18.49
C SER A 145 -9.50 -19.30 17.97
N VAL A 146 -9.81 -18.37 18.87
CA VAL A 146 -10.11 -16.97 18.53
C VAL A 146 -8.85 -16.25 18.03
N ALA A 147 -7.70 -16.52 18.64
CA ALA A 147 -6.42 -15.98 18.18
C ALA A 147 -6.08 -16.42 16.76
N LEU A 148 -6.27 -17.71 16.44
CA LEU A 148 -6.06 -18.24 15.09
C LEU A 148 -7.02 -17.61 14.07
N HIS A 149 -8.29 -17.42 14.43
CA HIS A 149 -9.26 -16.73 13.59
C HIS A 149 -8.82 -15.29 13.28
N ARG A 150 -8.38 -14.53 14.28
CA ARG A 150 -7.86 -13.16 14.12
C ARG A 150 -6.58 -13.08 13.28
N LEU A 151 -5.69 -14.04 13.44
CA LEU A 151 -4.54 -14.15 12.55
C LEU A 151 -4.97 -14.42 11.09
N GLY A 152 -6.03 -15.19 10.88
CA GLY A 152 -6.64 -15.38 9.56
C GLY A 152 -7.15 -14.05 8.95
N ILE A 153 -7.87 -13.25 9.73
CA ILE A 153 -8.30 -11.90 9.35
C ILE A 153 -7.06 -11.02 9.07
N GLY A 154 -6.04 -11.09 9.92
CA GLY A 154 -4.78 -10.39 9.73
C GLY A 154 -4.08 -10.74 8.41
N LEU A 155 -4.05 -12.01 8.03
CA LEU A 155 -3.52 -12.45 6.73
C LEU A 155 -4.34 -11.89 5.57
N ALA A 156 -5.67 -11.87 5.66
CA ALA A 156 -6.54 -11.27 4.66
C ALA A 156 -6.27 -9.75 4.51
N THR A 157 -6.10 -9.03 5.62
CA THR A 157 -5.76 -7.59 5.58
C THR A 157 -4.36 -7.33 5.04
N LEU A 158 -3.40 -8.22 5.25
CA LEU A 158 -2.06 -8.15 4.64
C LEU A 158 -2.11 -8.43 3.13
N ALA A 159 -2.91 -9.40 2.69
CA ALA A 159 -3.15 -9.65 1.27
C ALA A 159 -3.80 -8.42 0.60
N PHE A 160 -4.79 -7.82 1.26
CA PHE A 160 -5.39 -6.55 0.84
C PHE A 160 -4.36 -5.42 0.75
N ALA A 161 -3.46 -5.28 1.74
CA ALA A 161 -2.37 -4.29 1.69
C ALA A 161 -1.45 -4.53 0.49
N GLY A 162 -1.20 -5.79 0.11
CA GLY A 162 -0.47 -6.16 -1.09
C GLY A 162 -1.18 -5.69 -2.36
N VAL A 163 -2.48 -5.93 -2.48
CA VAL A 163 -3.30 -5.45 -3.63
C VAL A 163 -3.31 -3.92 -3.67
N ALA A 164 -3.54 -3.25 -2.53
CA ALA A 164 -3.50 -1.80 -2.43
C ALA A 164 -2.12 -1.24 -2.82
N ALA A 165 -1.03 -1.91 -2.44
CA ALA A 165 0.33 -1.52 -2.81
C ALA A 165 0.57 -1.61 -4.33
N VAL A 166 0.12 -2.69 -4.97
CA VAL A 166 0.21 -2.85 -6.42
C VAL A 166 -0.61 -1.78 -7.13
N THR A 167 -1.83 -1.55 -6.68
CA THR A 167 -2.74 -0.56 -7.27
C THR A 167 -2.21 0.87 -7.08
N LEU A 168 -2.01 1.30 -5.84
CA LEU A 168 -1.62 2.68 -5.53
C LEU A 168 -0.18 2.99 -5.97
N GLY A 169 0.76 2.09 -5.70
CA GLY A 169 2.15 2.24 -6.11
C GLY A 169 2.33 2.15 -7.61
N GLY A 170 1.61 1.23 -8.26
CA GLY A 170 1.63 1.03 -9.71
C GLY A 170 1.02 2.22 -10.46
N ILE A 171 -0.23 2.60 -10.13
CA ILE A 171 -0.92 3.74 -10.76
C ILE A 171 -0.15 5.03 -10.51
N GLY A 172 0.33 5.26 -9.26
CA GLY A 172 1.14 6.44 -8.95
C GLY A 172 2.39 6.54 -9.83
N SER A 173 3.14 5.44 -9.97
CA SER A 173 4.33 5.39 -10.80
C SER A 173 4.04 5.61 -12.29
N VAL A 174 2.94 5.02 -12.80
CA VAL A 174 2.52 5.21 -14.20
C VAL A 174 2.10 6.66 -14.44
N CYS A 175 1.32 7.26 -13.53
CA CYS A 175 0.93 8.66 -13.61
C CYS A 175 2.16 9.60 -13.59
N GLY A 176 3.16 9.31 -12.75
CA GLY A 176 4.42 10.06 -12.71
C GLY A 176 5.21 9.97 -14.01
N ARG A 177 5.18 8.80 -14.66
CA ARG A 177 5.86 8.58 -15.95
C ARG A 177 5.17 9.30 -17.11
N VAL A 178 3.85 9.15 -17.23
CA VAL A 178 3.05 9.70 -18.33
C VAL A 178 2.80 11.19 -18.15
N GLY A 179 2.44 11.60 -16.97
CA GLY A 179 2.09 12.98 -16.64
C GLY A 179 3.29 13.90 -16.42
N ARG A 180 4.51 13.37 -16.30
CA ARG A 180 5.71 14.15 -15.99
C ARG A 180 5.47 15.11 -14.81
N ALA A 181 5.71 16.41 -15.00
CA ALA A 181 5.48 17.42 -13.97
C ALA A 181 4.02 17.50 -13.46
N ARG A 182 3.06 16.98 -14.24
CA ARG A 182 1.63 16.94 -13.89
C ARG A 182 1.16 15.57 -13.38
N GLY A 183 2.08 14.63 -13.15
CA GLY A 183 1.74 13.26 -12.74
C GLY A 183 0.85 13.18 -11.51
N ARG A 184 1.03 14.08 -10.55
CA ARG A 184 0.17 14.16 -9.35
C ARG A 184 -1.26 14.55 -9.69
N TRP A 185 -1.47 15.50 -10.60
CA TRP A 185 -2.80 15.89 -11.05
C TRP A 185 -3.46 14.79 -11.86
N LEU A 186 -2.69 14.08 -12.68
CA LEU A 186 -3.16 12.90 -13.39
C LEU A 186 -3.59 11.80 -12.42
N LEU A 187 -2.79 11.53 -11.37
CA LEU A 187 -3.17 10.59 -10.32
C LEU A 187 -4.47 11.02 -9.63
N ALA A 188 -4.59 12.30 -9.24
CA ALA A 188 -5.80 12.81 -8.63
C ALA A 188 -7.01 12.62 -9.56
N ALA A 189 -6.89 12.92 -10.85
CA ALA A 189 -7.97 12.72 -11.82
C ALA A 189 -8.33 11.24 -11.99
N VAL A 190 -7.36 10.33 -12.01
CA VAL A 190 -7.59 8.88 -12.18
C VAL A 190 -8.21 8.25 -10.93
N VAL A 191 -7.88 8.74 -9.73
CA VAL A 191 -8.40 8.19 -8.47
C VAL A 191 -9.72 8.87 -8.09
N LEU A 192 -9.77 10.21 -8.08
CA LEU A 192 -10.93 10.97 -7.62
C LEU A 192 -12.03 11.07 -8.70
N GLY A 193 -11.65 11.15 -9.98
CA GLY A 193 -12.63 11.28 -11.07
C GLY A 193 -13.64 10.13 -11.10
N PRO A 194 -13.19 8.86 -11.20
CA PRO A 194 -14.09 7.71 -11.15
C PRO A 194 -14.85 7.60 -9.82
N TRP A 195 -14.24 8.00 -8.71
CA TRP A 195 -14.90 7.99 -7.41
C TRP A 195 -16.09 8.95 -7.38
N VAL A 196 -15.88 10.21 -7.78
CA VAL A 196 -16.96 11.21 -7.86
C VAL A 196 -18.06 10.78 -8.83
N LEU A 197 -17.68 10.27 -10.02
CA LEU A 197 -18.65 9.79 -11.01
C LEU A 197 -19.43 8.57 -10.51
N ALA A 198 -18.77 7.65 -9.82
CA ALA A 198 -19.40 6.46 -9.26
C ALA A 198 -20.36 6.80 -8.12
N ASP A 199 -20.00 7.78 -7.29
CA ASP A 199 -20.85 8.29 -6.21
C ASP A 199 -22.10 8.96 -6.78
N LEU A 200 -21.95 9.86 -7.78
CA LEU A 200 -23.05 10.49 -8.48
C LEU A 200 -23.96 9.50 -9.20
N ALA A 201 -23.42 8.38 -9.68
CA ALA A 201 -24.19 7.34 -10.37
C ALA A 201 -24.78 6.28 -9.43
N GLY A 202 -24.55 6.37 -8.11
CA GLY A 202 -24.94 5.36 -7.13
C GLY A 202 -24.24 4.00 -7.34
N ARG A 203 -23.05 3.97 -7.96
CA ARG A 203 -22.30 2.77 -8.34
C ARG A 203 -20.91 2.78 -7.74
N GLY A 204 -20.80 2.89 -6.43
CA GLY A 204 -19.53 3.02 -5.70
C GLY A 204 -18.47 1.99 -6.06
N ALA A 205 -18.86 0.78 -6.43
CA ALA A 205 -17.93 -0.30 -6.83
C ALA A 205 -17.11 0.02 -8.10
N TRP A 206 -17.50 1.00 -8.91
CA TRP A 206 -16.79 1.41 -10.13
C TRP A 206 -15.65 2.39 -9.87
N SER A 207 -15.39 2.68 -8.64
CA SER A 207 -14.26 3.50 -8.22
C SER A 207 -13.10 2.64 -7.69
N ILE A 208 -11.87 3.17 -7.71
CA ILE A 208 -10.71 2.48 -7.11
C ILE A 208 -10.96 2.20 -5.62
N PRO A 209 -11.49 3.13 -4.81
CA PRO A 209 -11.89 2.86 -3.43
C PRO A 209 -12.91 1.72 -3.30
N GLY A 210 -13.97 1.75 -4.10
CA GLY A 210 -15.00 0.71 -4.07
C GLY A 210 -14.47 -0.65 -4.51
N ALA A 211 -13.62 -0.69 -5.56
CA ALA A 211 -12.98 -1.92 -6.00
C ALA A 211 -12.05 -2.52 -4.94
N LEU A 212 -11.26 -1.68 -4.25
CA LEU A 212 -10.43 -2.13 -3.13
C LEU A 212 -11.27 -2.62 -1.95
N GLY A 213 -12.39 -1.95 -1.64
CA GLY A 213 -13.34 -2.42 -0.64
C GLY A 213 -13.90 -3.80 -0.99
N ALA A 214 -14.34 -4.01 -2.23
CA ALA A 214 -14.83 -5.29 -2.71
C ALA A 214 -13.77 -6.41 -2.65
N VAL A 215 -12.49 -6.10 -2.91
CA VAL A 215 -11.39 -7.06 -2.72
C VAL A 215 -11.24 -7.44 -1.27
N LEU A 216 -11.34 -6.50 -0.34
CA LEU A 216 -11.26 -6.79 1.09
C LEU A 216 -12.42 -7.69 1.53
N ASP A 217 -13.64 -7.38 1.11
CA ASP A 217 -14.84 -8.19 1.40
C ASP A 217 -14.71 -9.61 0.84
N PHE A 218 -14.20 -9.74 -0.38
CA PHE A 218 -13.92 -11.06 -0.99
C PHE A 218 -12.88 -11.85 -0.18
N LEU A 219 -11.78 -11.23 0.23
CA LEU A 219 -10.72 -11.88 1.03
C LEU A 219 -11.22 -12.33 2.40
N LEU A 220 -12.23 -11.65 2.94
CA LEU A 220 -12.89 -12.01 4.21
C LEU A 220 -14.03 -13.03 4.05
N GLY A 221 -14.20 -13.57 2.82
CA GLY A 221 -15.19 -14.61 2.54
C GLY A 221 -16.62 -14.09 2.42
N GLY A 222 -16.79 -12.85 1.90
CA GLY A 222 -18.11 -12.28 1.62
C GLY A 222 -18.98 -12.01 2.86
N ARG A 223 -18.40 -11.97 4.05
CA ARG A 223 -19.12 -11.76 5.31
C ARG A 223 -19.61 -10.33 5.55
N GLY A 224 -19.25 -9.39 4.65
CA GLY A 224 -19.60 -7.97 4.78
C GLY A 224 -20.85 -7.50 4.02
N GLY A 225 -21.51 -8.36 3.27
CA GLY A 225 -22.56 -7.95 2.33
C GLY A 225 -24.00 -8.24 2.78
N SER A 226 -24.39 -7.84 3.98
CA SER A 226 -25.82 -7.75 4.35
C SER A 226 -26.02 -6.65 5.40
N GLY A 227 -26.14 -5.44 4.94
CA GLY A 227 -26.51 -4.26 5.70
C GLY A 227 -26.97 -3.20 4.76
#